data_9aca23a61aca2cd169c83a5cca422ee7
#
_entry.id   9aca23a61aca2cd169c83a5cca422ee7
#
_cell.length_a   1.000
_cell.length_b   1.000
_cell.length_c   1.000
_cell.angle_alpha   90.00
_cell.angle_beta   90.00
_cell.angle_gamma   90.00
#
_symmetry.space_group_name_H-M   'P 1'
#
loop_
_entity.id
_entity.type
_entity.pdbx_description
1 polymer ?
#
loop_
_entity_poly.entity_id
_entity_poly.type
_entity_poly.pdbx_seq_one_letter_code
_entity_poly.pdbx_strand_id
1 'polypeptide(L)'
;MNVSLSLNTRSYRIAVSVFFFVAGITFASWASRIPDIKTALHLSDAALGAVLFALPVGQLVSLPLSGWLISRFGSRQLILGAAILYPLTLVILAITASTWQLVIALFFFGIWANLVNIAMNTQAVGVEKLYGRSIMASFHGLWSLAGFSGAATGSLFVSAGSSPLVHFSIICLLAAVLALAAYKYTLPNEFDTKSKQPLFVKPGKEILLLGLIAFCCMICEGAMADWSGVYFQKIVQSKAALTTLGYVGFMGTMATGRFLGDWMVTKFGIKNILQLSGIFIAAGLLTLVLLPQMVAATIGCLLIGLGVSCVVPMVFGLAGKSTKMSPGLALATVSSISFLGFLLGPPLIGFIAQAASLRWSFTIIAIMGLGTTFLARKIKA
;
A
#
# COMPACT_ATOMS: atom_id res chain seq x y z
N MET A 1 -33.10 0.06 24.80
CA MET A 1 -32.30 1.05 24.05
C MET A 1 -30.99 0.49 23.44
N ASN A 2 -30.54 -0.73 23.79
CA ASN A 2 -29.24 -1.26 23.38
C ASN A 2 -29.20 -2.08 22.06
N VAL A 3 -30.33 -2.58 21.55
CA VAL A 3 -30.34 -3.45 20.35
C VAL A 3 -30.26 -2.64 19.05
N SER A 4 -30.86 -1.45 18.97
CA SER A 4 -30.78 -0.60 17.77
C SER A 4 -29.42 0.06 17.58
N LEU A 5 -28.70 0.37 18.65
CA LEU A 5 -27.33 0.88 18.63
C LEU A 5 -26.34 -0.17 18.11
N SER A 6 -26.51 -1.46 18.48
CA SER A 6 -25.64 -2.55 18.04
C SER A 6 -25.74 -2.84 16.53
N LEU A 7 -26.94 -2.78 15.95
CA LEU A 7 -27.16 -2.97 14.51
C LEU A 7 -26.54 -1.83 13.70
N ASN A 8 -26.71 -0.58 14.12
CA ASN A 8 -26.10 0.57 13.46
C ASN A 8 -24.57 0.53 13.49
N THR A 9 -23.96 0.18 14.63
CA THR A 9 -22.51 0.11 14.77
C THR A 9 -21.90 -0.96 13.86
N ARG A 10 -22.54 -2.11 13.73
CA ARG A 10 -22.12 -3.16 12.82
C ARG A 10 -22.21 -2.72 11.35
N SER A 11 -23.27 -2.01 10.98
CA SER A 11 -23.44 -1.50 9.61
C SER A 11 -22.36 -0.47 9.26
N TYR A 12 -22.02 0.44 10.18
CA TYR A 12 -20.90 1.38 9.99
C TYR A 12 -19.57 0.67 9.77
N ARG A 13 -19.28 -0.36 10.57
CA ARG A 13 -18.06 -1.16 10.42
C ARG A 13 -18.00 -1.84 9.05
N ILE A 14 -19.11 -2.46 8.60
CA ILE A 14 -19.16 -3.10 7.29
C ILE A 14 -18.95 -2.07 6.17
N ALA A 15 -19.60 -0.91 6.25
CA ALA A 15 -19.45 0.15 5.26
C ALA A 15 -17.99 0.62 5.14
N VAL A 16 -17.34 0.91 6.26
CA VAL A 16 -15.92 1.30 6.26
C VAL A 16 -15.04 0.18 5.70
N SER A 17 -15.33 -1.08 6.07
CA SER A 17 -14.64 -2.26 5.54
C SER A 17 -14.71 -2.35 4.01
N VAL A 18 -15.87 -2.03 3.43
CA VAL A 18 -16.06 -2.00 1.97
C VAL A 18 -15.18 -0.93 1.32
N PHE A 19 -15.03 0.25 1.91
CA PHE A 19 -14.14 1.29 1.35
C PHE A 19 -12.67 0.89 1.42
N PHE A 20 -12.23 0.21 2.49
CA PHE A 20 -10.88 -0.37 2.54
C PHE A 20 -10.69 -1.45 1.46
N PHE A 21 -11.71 -2.25 1.21
CA PHE A 21 -11.68 -3.26 0.16
C PHE A 21 -11.62 -2.61 -1.23
N VAL A 22 -12.45 -1.60 -1.52
CA VAL A 22 -12.44 -0.84 -2.77
C VAL A 22 -11.06 -0.22 -3.03
N ALA A 23 -10.45 0.40 -2.01
CA ALA A 23 -9.13 0.99 -2.14
C ALA A 23 -8.05 -0.05 -2.48
N GLY A 24 -8.04 -1.18 -1.78
CA GLY A 24 -7.05 -2.26 -1.99
C GLY A 24 -7.17 -2.92 -3.36
N ILE A 25 -8.39 -3.28 -3.79
CA ILE A 25 -8.60 -3.94 -5.09
C ILE A 25 -8.27 -3.00 -6.26
N THR A 26 -8.57 -1.70 -6.13
CA THR A 26 -8.25 -0.70 -7.15
C THR A 26 -6.74 -0.57 -7.33
N PHE A 27 -5.98 -0.42 -6.25
CA PHE A 27 -4.51 -0.32 -6.31
C PHE A 27 -3.87 -1.59 -6.90
N ALA A 28 -4.27 -2.76 -6.42
CA ALA A 28 -3.69 -4.02 -6.88
C ALA A 28 -4.05 -4.35 -8.34
N SER A 29 -5.22 -3.93 -8.81
CA SER A 29 -5.59 -4.03 -10.22
C SER A 29 -4.65 -3.21 -11.10
N TRP A 30 -4.32 -1.96 -10.71
CA TRP A 30 -3.30 -1.16 -11.38
C TRP A 30 -1.95 -1.89 -11.38
N ALA A 31 -1.44 -2.27 -10.21
CA ALA A 31 -0.12 -2.89 -10.07
C ALA A 31 0.03 -4.16 -10.95
N SER A 32 -1.03 -4.96 -11.07
CA SER A 32 -1.03 -6.17 -11.89
C SER A 32 -0.91 -5.93 -13.40
N ARG A 33 -1.18 -4.70 -13.86
CA ARG A 33 -1.16 -4.34 -15.29
C ARG A 33 0.00 -3.43 -15.71
N ILE A 34 0.89 -3.10 -14.79
CA ILE A 34 2.08 -2.29 -15.10
C ILE A 34 2.91 -2.89 -16.25
N PRO A 35 3.17 -4.23 -16.30
CA PRO A 35 3.91 -4.82 -17.42
C PRO A 35 3.23 -4.61 -18.77
N ASP A 36 1.91 -4.74 -18.84
CA ASP A 36 1.14 -4.58 -20.07
C ASP A 36 1.24 -3.12 -20.58
N ILE A 37 1.06 -2.14 -19.70
CA ILE A 37 1.12 -0.71 -20.02
C ILE A 37 2.55 -0.30 -20.40
N LYS A 38 3.57 -0.82 -19.69
CA LYS A 38 4.97 -0.63 -20.05
C LYS A 38 5.25 -1.09 -21.47
N THR A 39 4.77 -2.27 -21.81
CA THR A 39 4.96 -2.86 -23.14
C THR A 39 4.22 -2.07 -24.22
N ALA A 40 2.96 -1.71 -23.97
CA ALA A 40 2.12 -0.97 -24.92
C ALA A 40 2.69 0.43 -25.25
N LEU A 41 3.29 1.10 -24.28
CA LEU A 41 3.89 2.43 -24.45
C LEU A 41 5.41 2.38 -24.74
N HIS A 42 6.00 1.20 -24.91
CA HIS A 42 7.43 0.99 -25.17
C HIS A 42 8.34 1.73 -24.15
N LEU A 43 7.97 1.74 -22.88
CA LEU A 43 8.72 2.46 -21.86
C LEU A 43 10.02 1.73 -21.50
N SER A 44 11.15 2.45 -21.49
CA SER A 44 12.38 1.98 -20.85
C SER A 44 12.19 1.83 -19.34
N ASP A 45 13.11 1.15 -18.64
CA ASP A 45 13.03 0.99 -17.20
C ASP A 45 13.13 2.34 -16.48
N ALA A 46 14.02 3.25 -16.94
CA ALA A 46 14.12 4.59 -16.41
C ALA A 46 12.85 5.42 -16.64
N ALA A 47 12.28 5.34 -17.86
CA ALA A 47 11.03 6.03 -18.18
C ALA A 47 9.87 5.52 -17.31
N LEU A 48 9.75 4.20 -17.12
CA LEU A 48 8.74 3.63 -16.24
C LEU A 48 8.92 4.13 -14.79
N GLY A 49 10.13 4.10 -14.25
CA GLY A 49 10.41 4.60 -12.90
C GLY A 49 10.04 6.07 -12.72
N ALA A 50 10.35 6.92 -13.72
CA ALA A 50 9.99 8.34 -13.72
C ALA A 50 8.47 8.54 -13.81
N VAL A 51 7.77 7.74 -14.62
CA VAL A 51 6.31 7.80 -14.76
C VAL A 51 5.62 7.36 -13.47
N LEU A 52 6.05 6.27 -12.87
CA LEU A 52 5.48 5.75 -11.61
C LEU A 52 5.64 6.73 -10.44
N PHE A 53 6.66 7.60 -10.48
CA PHE A 53 6.85 8.66 -9.50
C PHE A 53 5.68 9.67 -9.45
N ALA A 54 4.91 9.81 -10.53
CA ALA A 54 3.76 10.71 -10.58
C ALA A 54 2.67 10.34 -9.55
N LEU A 55 2.49 9.05 -9.26
CA LEU A 55 1.49 8.57 -8.29
C LEU A 55 1.79 9.09 -6.86
N PRO A 56 2.95 8.82 -6.24
CA PRO A 56 3.25 9.34 -4.91
C PRO A 56 3.37 10.87 -4.86
N VAL A 57 3.75 11.53 -5.96
CA VAL A 57 3.68 13.00 -6.06
C VAL A 57 2.23 13.48 -5.96
N GLY A 58 1.29 12.84 -6.66
CA GLY A 58 -0.14 13.14 -6.56
C GLY A 58 -0.67 12.95 -5.13
N GLN A 59 -0.23 11.88 -4.44
CA GLN A 59 -0.56 11.66 -3.03
C GLN A 59 -0.06 12.80 -2.13
N LEU A 60 1.19 13.24 -2.29
CA LEU A 60 1.78 14.35 -1.52
C LEU A 60 1.04 15.66 -1.73
N VAL A 61 0.80 16.02 -2.99
CA VAL A 61 0.10 17.26 -3.36
C VAL A 61 -1.31 17.28 -2.80
N SER A 62 -1.97 16.14 -2.69
CA SER A 62 -3.33 16.05 -2.17
C SER A 62 -3.42 16.10 -0.63
N LEU A 63 -2.31 16.00 0.12
CA LEU A 63 -2.35 16.03 1.60
C LEU A 63 -3.00 17.30 2.17
N PRO A 64 -2.60 18.53 1.78
CA PRO A 64 -3.27 19.72 2.27
C PRO A 64 -4.71 19.83 1.76
N LEU A 65 -4.97 19.37 0.53
CA LEU A 65 -6.30 19.36 -0.07
C LEU A 65 -7.25 18.46 0.70
N SER A 66 -6.80 17.29 1.14
CA SER A 66 -7.63 16.33 1.89
C SER A 66 -8.08 16.87 3.24
N GLY A 67 -7.19 17.54 3.98
CA GLY A 67 -7.54 18.19 5.23
C GLY A 67 -8.59 19.29 5.04
N TRP A 68 -8.42 20.13 4.00
CA TRP A 68 -9.37 21.18 3.66
C TRP A 68 -10.74 20.62 3.23
N LEU A 69 -10.75 19.59 2.36
CA LEU A 69 -11.99 18.96 1.89
C LEU A 69 -12.77 18.31 3.05
N ILE A 70 -12.09 17.60 3.96
CA ILE A 70 -12.72 17.00 5.13
C ILE A 70 -13.30 18.07 6.04
N SER A 71 -12.57 19.15 6.29
CA SER A 71 -13.06 20.23 7.16
C SER A 71 -14.29 20.96 6.59
N ARG A 72 -14.41 21.01 5.24
CA ARG A 72 -15.49 21.74 4.55
C ARG A 72 -16.71 20.86 4.24
N PHE A 73 -16.50 19.64 3.80
CA PHE A 73 -17.57 18.75 3.30
C PHE A 73 -17.79 17.51 4.16
N GLY A 74 -16.86 17.22 5.07
CA GLY A 74 -16.89 16.02 5.89
C GLY A 74 -16.33 14.79 5.18
N SER A 75 -15.87 13.80 5.99
CA SER A 75 -15.30 12.55 5.46
C SER A 75 -16.32 11.72 4.70
N ARG A 76 -17.60 11.80 5.08
CA ARG A 76 -18.70 11.08 4.42
C ARG A 76 -18.87 11.45 2.95
N GLN A 77 -18.87 12.74 2.62
CA GLN A 77 -19.04 13.17 1.23
C GLN A 77 -17.76 12.93 0.44
N LEU A 78 -16.61 13.20 1.06
CA LEU A 78 -15.31 13.00 0.42
C LEU A 78 -15.07 11.55 0.04
N ILE A 79 -15.41 10.58 0.93
CA ILE A 79 -15.15 9.15 0.67
C ILE A 79 -15.93 8.65 -0.54
N LEU A 80 -17.19 9.07 -0.72
CA LEU A 80 -17.98 8.66 -1.87
C LEU A 80 -17.39 9.18 -3.18
N GLY A 81 -17.13 10.49 -3.26
CA GLY A 81 -16.57 11.10 -4.48
C GLY A 81 -15.23 10.48 -4.85
N ALA A 82 -14.33 10.38 -3.87
CA ALA A 82 -13.01 9.81 -4.10
C ALA A 82 -13.06 8.30 -4.43
N ALA A 83 -13.93 7.52 -3.78
CA ALA A 83 -14.07 6.08 -4.04
C ALA A 83 -14.72 5.75 -5.40
N ILE A 84 -15.34 6.72 -6.06
CA ILE A 84 -15.81 6.60 -7.45
C ILE A 84 -14.71 7.06 -8.41
N LEU A 85 -14.07 8.21 -8.15
CA LEU A 85 -13.07 8.79 -9.05
C LEU A 85 -11.77 7.99 -9.07
N TYR A 86 -11.40 7.34 -7.96
CA TYR A 86 -10.21 6.52 -7.87
C TYR A 86 -10.25 5.33 -8.85
N PRO A 87 -11.23 4.42 -8.83
CA PRO A 87 -11.31 3.34 -9.81
C PRO A 87 -11.67 3.83 -11.23
N LEU A 88 -12.35 4.98 -11.39
CA LEU A 88 -12.56 5.58 -12.70
C LEU A 88 -11.23 5.95 -13.37
N THR A 89 -10.24 6.39 -12.59
CA THR A 89 -8.91 6.70 -13.13
C THR A 89 -8.21 5.45 -13.67
N LEU A 90 -8.52 4.22 -13.18
CA LEU A 90 -8.02 2.99 -13.81
C LEU A 90 -8.44 2.89 -15.29
N VAL A 91 -9.70 3.22 -15.58
CA VAL A 91 -10.20 3.19 -16.97
C VAL A 91 -9.44 4.19 -17.83
N ILE A 92 -9.17 5.38 -17.28
CA ILE A 92 -8.34 6.39 -17.96
C ILE A 92 -6.92 5.87 -18.19
N LEU A 93 -6.31 5.21 -17.20
CA LEU A 93 -4.97 4.60 -17.33
C LEU A 93 -4.92 3.54 -18.45
N ALA A 94 -6.00 2.78 -18.66
CA ALA A 94 -6.05 1.76 -19.70
C ALA A 94 -6.10 2.31 -21.13
N ILE A 95 -6.55 3.54 -21.31
CA ILE A 95 -6.69 4.17 -22.64
C ILE A 95 -5.58 5.19 -22.94
N THR A 96 -4.58 5.32 -22.07
CA THR A 96 -3.44 6.20 -22.31
C THR A 96 -2.62 5.71 -23.51
N ALA A 97 -2.39 6.59 -24.47
CA ALA A 97 -1.64 6.32 -25.70
C ALA A 97 -0.24 6.98 -25.72
N SER A 98 0.09 7.74 -24.68
CA SER A 98 1.39 8.41 -24.57
C SER A 98 1.89 8.48 -23.14
N THR A 99 3.21 8.61 -22.97
CA THR A 99 3.86 8.75 -21.66
C THR A 99 3.29 9.93 -20.84
N TRP A 100 3.00 11.04 -21.48
CA TRP A 100 2.45 12.23 -20.80
C TRP A 100 1.03 12.00 -20.28
N GLN A 101 0.19 11.34 -21.07
CA GLN A 101 -1.14 10.98 -20.63
C GLN A 101 -1.07 10.03 -19.40
N LEU A 102 -0.14 9.08 -19.43
CA LEU A 102 0.06 8.15 -18.31
C LEU A 102 0.55 8.89 -17.06
N VAL A 103 1.49 9.83 -17.15
CA VAL A 103 1.96 10.67 -16.05
C VAL A 103 0.81 11.44 -15.41
N ILE A 104 0.00 12.11 -16.22
CA ILE A 104 -1.16 12.90 -15.75
C ILE A 104 -2.19 11.98 -15.08
N ALA A 105 -2.52 10.85 -15.71
CA ALA A 105 -3.48 9.89 -15.15
C ALA A 105 -2.99 9.30 -13.82
N LEU A 106 -1.71 8.94 -13.69
CA LEU A 106 -1.11 8.45 -12.44
C LEU A 106 -1.06 9.53 -11.35
N PHE A 107 -0.81 10.76 -11.70
CA PHE A 107 -0.86 11.87 -10.76
C PHE A 107 -2.26 12.01 -10.14
N PHE A 108 -3.32 12.00 -10.96
CA PHE A 108 -4.69 12.02 -10.46
C PHE A 108 -5.06 10.73 -9.73
N PHE A 109 -4.61 9.57 -10.18
CA PHE A 109 -4.77 8.31 -9.48
C PHE A 109 -4.20 8.39 -8.06
N GLY A 110 -3.01 9.01 -7.89
CA GLY A 110 -2.40 9.28 -6.60
C GLY A 110 -3.24 10.25 -5.74
N ILE A 111 -3.77 11.32 -6.32
CA ILE A 111 -4.66 12.26 -5.61
C ILE A 111 -5.88 11.51 -5.04
N TRP A 112 -6.60 10.79 -5.89
CA TRP A 112 -7.82 10.08 -5.47
C TRP A 112 -7.50 8.96 -4.47
N ALA A 113 -6.40 8.24 -4.65
CA ALA A 113 -5.93 7.23 -3.70
C ALA A 113 -5.73 7.81 -2.29
N ASN A 114 -5.08 8.98 -2.18
CA ASN A 114 -4.87 9.62 -0.89
C ASN A 114 -6.16 10.18 -0.29
N LEU A 115 -7.05 10.77 -1.10
CA LEU A 115 -8.34 11.27 -0.63
C LEU A 115 -9.23 10.14 -0.07
N VAL A 116 -9.29 8.99 -0.76
CA VAL A 116 -9.95 7.78 -0.23
C VAL A 116 -9.30 7.34 1.07
N ASN A 117 -7.97 7.26 1.09
CA ASN A 117 -7.22 6.80 2.27
C ASN A 117 -7.51 7.65 3.50
N ILE A 118 -7.45 8.97 3.39
CA ILE A 118 -7.69 9.86 4.53
C ILE A 118 -9.16 9.82 4.95
N ALA A 119 -10.09 9.85 4.01
CA ALA A 119 -11.52 9.81 4.31
C ALA A 119 -11.94 8.48 4.97
N MET A 120 -11.47 7.32 4.45
CA MET A 120 -11.81 6.02 5.05
C MET A 120 -11.19 5.83 6.44
N ASN A 121 -9.96 6.32 6.66
CA ASN A 121 -9.35 6.27 7.99
C ASN A 121 -10.06 7.18 8.98
N THR A 122 -10.52 8.36 8.56
CA THR A 122 -11.35 9.24 9.39
C THR A 122 -12.66 8.54 9.82
N GLN A 123 -13.36 7.91 8.90
CA GLN A 123 -14.54 7.10 9.19
C GLN A 123 -14.19 5.90 10.10
N ALA A 124 -13.06 5.22 9.85
CA ALA A 124 -12.61 4.08 10.67
C ALA A 124 -12.36 4.47 12.13
N VAL A 125 -11.70 5.61 12.38
CA VAL A 125 -11.48 6.16 13.72
C VAL A 125 -12.81 6.47 14.41
N GLY A 126 -13.77 7.04 13.69
CA GLY A 126 -15.12 7.29 14.21
C GLY A 126 -15.82 6.01 14.62
N VAL A 127 -15.78 4.98 13.78
CA VAL A 127 -16.37 3.66 14.08
C VAL A 127 -15.66 2.98 15.26
N GLU A 128 -14.33 3.05 15.32
CA GLU A 128 -13.54 2.48 16.43
C GLU A 128 -13.95 3.07 17.78
N LYS A 129 -14.17 4.39 17.84
CA LYS A 129 -14.70 5.07 19.05
C LYS A 129 -16.07 4.52 19.49
N LEU A 130 -16.96 4.22 18.53
CA LEU A 130 -18.26 3.60 18.83
C LEU A 130 -18.14 2.16 19.34
N TYR A 131 -17.10 1.42 18.90
CA TYR A 131 -16.85 0.06 19.37
C TYR A 131 -16.20 -0.01 20.75
N GLY A 132 -15.56 1.06 21.22
CA GLY A 132 -14.86 1.09 22.51
C GLY A 132 -13.65 0.15 22.59
N ARG A 133 -13.18 -0.41 21.46
CA ARG A 133 -12.01 -1.28 21.36
C ARG A 133 -11.35 -1.09 20.00
N SER A 134 -10.04 -1.39 19.94
CA SER A 134 -9.30 -1.28 18.68
C SER A 134 -9.79 -2.28 17.64
N ILE A 135 -10.14 -1.77 16.44
CA ILE A 135 -10.54 -2.53 15.27
C ILE A 135 -9.82 -2.05 13.99
N MET A 136 -8.93 -1.06 14.11
CA MET A 136 -8.22 -0.47 12.98
C MET A 136 -7.42 -1.54 12.21
N ALA A 137 -6.76 -2.45 12.91
CA ALA A 137 -6.00 -3.55 12.28
C ALA A 137 -6.88 -4.41 11.37
N SER A 138 -8.15 -4.63 11.70
CA SER A 138 -9.08 -5.41 10.86
C SER A 138 -9.41 -4.70 9.55
N PHE A 139 -9.49 -3.38 9.53
CA PHE A 139 -9.70 -2.61 8.31
C PHE A 139 -8.49 -2.69 7.37
N HIS A 140 -7.28 -2.53 7.92
CA HIS A 140 -6.04 -2.68 7.13
C HIS A 140 -5.82 -4.12 6.67
N GLY A 141 -6.25 -5.12 7.46
CA GLY A 141 -6.29 -6.52 7.04
C GLY A 141 -7.18 -6.74 5.81
N LEU A 142 -8.36 -6.10 5.79
CA LEU A 142 -9.26 -6.14 4.63
C LEU A 142 -8.68 -5.44 3.41
N TRP A 143 -7.95 -4.34 3.58
CA TRP A 143 -7.22 -3.71 2.48
C TRP A 143 -6.20 -4.68 1.88
N SER A 144 -5.47 -5.44 2.71
CA SER A 144 -4.49 -6.43 2.23
C SER A 144 -5.16 -7.61 1.53
N LEU A 145 -6.29 -8.09 2.05
CA LEU A 145 -7.09 -9.13 1.41
C LEU A 145 -7.62 -8.66 0.05
N ALA A 146 -8.07 -7.40 -0.04
CA ALA A 146 -8.50 -6.79 -1.29
C ALA A 146 -7.33 -6.64 -2.28
N GLY A 147 -6.14 -6.30 -1.79
CA GLY A 147 -4.92 -6.27 -2.59
C GLY A 147 -4.58 -7.64 -3.17
N PHE A 148 -4.65 -8.70 -2.35
CA PHE A 148 -4.52 -10.08 -2.84
C PHE A 148 -5.59 -10.42 -3.89
N SER A 149 -6.85 -10.09 -3.62
CA SER A 149 -7.97 -10.35 -4.54
C SER A 149 -7.79 -9.60 -5.87
N GLY A 150 -7.33 -8.34 -5.82
CA GLY A 150 -7.05 -7.54 -7.02
C GLY A 150 -5.86 -8.08 -7.82
N ALA A 151 -4.80 -8.52 -7.15
CA ALA A 151 -3.66 -9.16 -7.81
C ALA A 151 -4.07 -10.49 -8.47
N ALA A 152 -4.86 -11.32 -7.77
CA ALA A 152 -5.35 -12.60 -8.28
C ALA A 152 -6.31 -12.41 -9.48
N THR A 153 -7.27 -11.49 -9.37
CA THR A 153 -8.15 -11.12 -10.50
C THR A 153 -7.35 -10.57 -11.67
N GLY A 154 -6.39 -9.68 -11.43
CA GLY A 154 -5.49 -9.20 -12.47
C GLY A 154 -4.76 -10.32 -13.18
N SER A 155 -4.24 -11.30 -12.43
CA SER A 155 -3.61 -12.50 -13.00
C SER A 155 -4.56 -13.31 -13.87
N LEU A 156 -5.80 -13.49 -13.46
CA LEU A 156 -6.83 -14.19 -14.24
C LEU A 156 -7.14 -13.45 -15.55
N PHE A 157 -7.31 -12.13 -15.51
CA PHE A 157 -7.55 -11.34 -16.72
C PHE A 157 -6.35 -11.34 -17.68
N VAL A 158 -5.10 -11.31 -17.16
CA VAL A 158 -3.89 -11.45 -17.97
C VAL A 158 -3.84 -12.83 -18.62
N SER A 159 -4.09 -13.89 -17.84
CA SER A 159 -4.05 -15.27 -18.36
C SER A 159 -5.13 -15.55 -19.40
N ALA A 160 -6.28 -14.87 -19.28
CA ALA A 160 -7.39 -14.93 -20.26
C ALA A 160 -7.14 -14.06 -21.51
N GLY A 161 -5.99 -13.38 -21.61
CA GLY A 161 -5.69 -12.47 -22.72
C GLY A 161 -6.57 -11.20 -22.77
N SER A 162 -7.27 -10.86 -21.70
CA SER A 162 -8.14 -9.71 -21.64
C SER A 162 -7.35 -8.41 -21.60
N SER A 163 -7.81 -7.38 -22.31
CA SER A 163 -7.16 -6.06 -22.31
C SER A 163 -7.24 -5.39 -20.93
N PRO A 164 -6.30 -4.49 -20.61
CA PRO A 164 -6.37 -3.66 -19.40
C PRO A 164 -7.70 -2.90 -19.28
N LEU A 165 -8.26 -2.44 -20.41
CA LEU A 165 -9.51 -1.69 -20.42
C LEU A 165 -10.68 -2.52 -19.91
N VAL A 166 -10.83 -3.78 -20.36
CA VAL A 166 -11.88 -4.68 -19.88
C VAL A 166 -11.72 -4.95 -18.38
N HIS A 167 -10.52 -5.31 -17.94
CA HIS A 167 -10.24 -5.56 -16.53
C HIS A 167 -10.59 -4.35 -15.67
N PHE A 168 -10.07 -3.18 -16.01
CA PHE A 168 -10.25 -1.96 -15.22
C PHE A 168 -11.69 -1.46 -15.22
N SER A 169 -12.43 -1.64 -16.33
CA SER A 169 -13.86 -1.30 -16.40
C SER A 169 -14.70 -2.15 -15.46
N ILE A 170 -14.42 -3.45 -15.39
CA ILE A 170 -15.11 -4.37 -14.47
C ILE A 170 -14.81 -4.00 -13.01
N ILE A 171 -13.55 -3.73 -12.67
CA ILE A 171 -13.18 -3.30 -11.32
C ILE A 171 -13.81 -1.94 -10.98
N CYS A 172 -13.82 -1.00 -11.92
CA CYS A 172 -14.46 0.30 -11.74
C CYS A 172 -15.96 0.16 -11.44
N LEU A 173 -16.67 -0.65 -12.21
CA LEU A 173 -18.10 -0.92 -11.99
C LEU A 173 -18.34 -1.57 -10.62
N LEU A 174 -17.58 -2.61 -10.28
CA LEU A 174 -17.67 -3.30 -8.99
C LEU A 174 -17.42 -2.31 -7.84
N ALA A 175 -16.37 -1.52 -7.93
CA ALA A 175 -16.01 -0.53 -6.91
C ALA A 175 -17.08 0.55 -6.74
N ALA A 176 -17.66 1.04 -7.85
CA ALA A 176 -18.74 2.02 -7.82
C ALA A 176 -20.00 1.46 -7.16
N VAL A 177 -20.42 0.24 -7.52
CA VAL A 177 -21.58 -0.44 -6.91
C VAL A 177 -21.37 -0.62 -5.41
N LEU A 178 -20.19 -1.11 -4.99
CA LEU A 178 -19.84 -1.32 -3.59
C LEU A 178 -19.81 0.00 -2.82
N ALA A 179 -19.21 1.06 -3.38
CA ALA A 179 -19.14 2.38 -2.75
C ALA A 179 -20.53 2.99 -2.56
N LEU A 180 -21.39 2.94 -3.58
CA LEU A 180 -22.78 3.42 -3.51
C LEU A 180 -23.61 2.64 -2.48
N ALA A 181 -23.49 1.32 -2.45
CA ALA A 181 -24.20 0.47 -1.50
C ALA A 181 -23.74 0.74 -0.04
N ALA A 182 -22.46 0.96 0.17
CA ALA A 182 -21.87 1.23 1.50
C ALA A 182 -22.16 2.65 1.99
N TYR A 183 -22.28 3.63 1.08
CA TYR A 183 -22.37 5.05 1.42
C TYR A 183 -23.47 5.39 2.42
N LYS A 184 -24.67 4.82 2.27
CA LYS A 184 -25.80 5.08 3.18
C LYS A 184 -25.50 4.69 4.63
N TYR A 185 -24.55 3.79 4.85
CA TYR A 185 -24.14 3.29 6.16
C TYR A 185 -22.80 3.89 6.64
N THR A 186 -22.34 4.99 6.08
CA THR A 186 -21.20 5.76 6.62
C THR A 186 -21.66 6.66 7.75
N LEU A 187 -20.75 7.01 8.66
CA LEU A 187 -21.05 7.91 9.78
C LEU A 187 -21.49 9.28 9.26
N PRO A 188 -22.66 9.79 9.68
CA PRO A 188 -23.19 11.05 9.19
C PRO A 188 -22.47 12.28 9.77
N ASN A 189 -21.98 12.19 11.01
CA ASN A 189 -21.34 13.28 11.73
C ASN A 189 -19.89 12.90 12.02
N GLU A 190 -18.98 13.85 11.83
CA GLU A 190 -17.58 13.68 12.17
C GLU A 190 -17.32 14.03 13.63
N PHE A 191 -16.51 13.21 14.26
CA PHE A 191 -15.93 13.57 15.56
C PHE A 191 -14.87 14.64 15.30
N ASP A 192 -15.00 15.79 15.96
CA ASP A 192 -14.08 16.94 15.82
C ASP A 192 -12.65 16.51 16.13
N THR A 193 -11.83 16.41 15.06
CA THR A 193 -10.42 16.05 15.14
C THR A 193 -9.52 17.29 15.20
N LYS A 194 -10.04 18.44 15.71
CA LYS A 194 -9.25 19.67 15.86
C LYS A 194 -8.13 19.50 16.90
N SER A 195 -7.13 18.74 16.57
CA SER A 195 -5.85 18.81 17.27
C SER A 195 -4.97 19.86 16.58
N LYS A 196 -4.84 21.03 17.17
CA LYS A 196 -3.78 22.00 16.81
C LYS A 196 -2.44 21.37 17.18
N GLN A 197 -1.88 20.56 16.29
CA GLN A 197 -0.53 20.03 16.48
C GLN A 197 0.48 20.87 15.68
N PRO A 198 1.67 21.13 16.23
CA PRO A 198 2.70 21.83 15.50
C PRO A 198 3.10 21.03 14.25
N LEU A 199 3.21 21.71 13.10
CA LEU A 199 3.49 21.10 11.80
C LEU A 199 4.90 20.50 11.68
N PHE A 200 5.86 20.97 12.52
CA PHE A 200 7.25 20.52 12.50
C PHE A 200 7.83 20.41 13.90
N VAL A 201 8.29 19.23 14.26
CA VAL A 201 9.12 19.00 15.45
C VAL A 201 10.30 18.12 15.03
N LYS A 202 11.52 18.48 15.44
CA LYS A 202 12.71 17.68 15.17
C LYS A 202 12.55 16.30 15.81
N PRO A 203 12.58 15.20 15.04
CA PRO A 203 12.40 13.87 15.60
C PRO A 203 13.57 13.48 16.52
N GLY A 204 13.23 12.90 17.67
CA GLY A 204 14.23 12.26 18.52
C GLY A 204 14.85 11.03 17.86
N LYS A 205 16.01 10.57 18.33
CA LYS A 205 16.73 9.41 17.76
C LYS A 205 15.86 8.15 17.64
N GLU A 206 14.97 7.94 18.59
CA GLU A 206 14.05 6.79 18.62
C GLU A 206 13.02 6.85 17.49
N ILE A 207 12.36 7.99 17.29
CA ILE A 207 11.38 8.21 16.22
C ILE A 207 12.05 8.15 14.86
N LEU A 208 13.25 8.70 14.71
CA LEU A 208 14.04 8.59 13.50
C LEU A 208 14.38 7.13 13.17
N LEU A 209 14.79 6.34 14.17
CA LEU A 209 15.07 4.91 14.02
C LEU A 209 13.84 4.15 13.51
N LEU A 210 12.67 4.38 14.12
CA LEU A 210 11.42 3.77 13.70
C LEU A 210 11.03 4.19 12.28
N GLY A 211 11.20 5.49 11.95
CA GLY A 211 10.96 6.00 10.60
C GLY A 211 11.86 5.34 9.56
N LEU A 212 13.14 5.14 9.85
CA LEU A 212 14.08 4.48 8.94
C LEU A 212 13.77 2.99 8.73
N ILE A 213 13.33 2.28 9.77
CA ILE A 213 12.85 0.90 9.64
C ILE A 213 11.63 0.84 8.71
N ALA A 214 10.66 1.73 8.92
CA ALA A 214 9.48 1.81 8.07
C ALA A 214 9.82 2.24 6.63
N PHE A 215 10.78 3.16 6.44
CA PHE A 215 11.29 3.57 5.13
C PHE A 215 11.86 2.38 4.34
N CYS A 216 12.72 1.57 4.96
CA CYS A 216 13.27 0.36 4.33
C CYS A 216 12.20 -0.65 3.96
N CYS A 217 11.14 -0.77 4.76
CA CYS A 217 10.01 -1.64 4.46
C CYS A 217 9.16 -1.10 3.31
N MET A 218 8.82 0.20 3.33
CA MET A 218 7.95 0.82 2.34
C MET A 218 8.57 0.88 0.95
N ILE A 219 9.89 1.07 0.84
CA ILE A 219 10.58 0.99 -0.46
C ILE A 219 10.52 -0.43 -1.03
N CYS A 220 10.62 -1.46 -0.17
CA CYS A 220 10.48 -2.85 -0.58
C CYS A 220 9.03 -3.17 -1.01
N GLU A 221 8.04 -2.73 -0.25
CA GLU A 221 6.62 -2.91 -0.58
C GLU A 221 6.30 -2.25 -1.94
N GLY A 222 6.76 -1.01 -2.15
CA GLY A 222 6.60 -0.30 -3.42
C GLY A 222 7.31 -1.01 -4.58
N ALA A 223 8.52 -1.50 -4.36
CA ALA A 223 9.27 -2.28 -5.35
C ALA A 223 8.50 -3.53 -5.80
N MET A 224 7.89 -4.23 -4.86
CA MET A 224 7.10 -5.43 -5.19
C MET A 224 5.82 -5.08 -5.95
N ALA A 225 5.13 -4.01 -5.58
CA ALA A 225 3.91 -3.57 -6.26
C ALA A 225 4.20 -3.11 -7.70
N ASP A 226 5.23 -2.30 -7.89
CA ASP A 226 5.50 -1.63 -9.16
C ASP A 226 6.36 -2.47 -10.12
N TRP A 227 7.27 -3.30 -9.59
CA TRP A 227 8.33 -3.92 -10.39
C TRP A 227 8.31 -5.44 -10.40
N SER A 228 7.57 -6.11 -9.51
CA SER A 228 7.58 -7.58 -9.49
C SER A 228 7.07 -8.18 -10.80
N GLY A 229 5.99 -7.64 -11.39
CA GLY A 229 5.49 -8.06 -12.69
C GLY A 229 6.50 -7.84 -13.82
N VAL A 230 7.16 -6.67 -13.85
CA VAL A 230 8.22 -6.35 -14.81
C VAL A 230 9.42 -7.28 -14.63
N TYR A 231 9.77 -7.61 -13.38
CA TYR A 231 10.85 -8.57 -13.08
C TYR A 231 10.52 -9.97 -13.60
N PHE A 232 9.30 -10.45 -13.38
CA PHE A 232 8.85 -11.75 -13.88
C PHE A 232 8.83 -11.79 -15.42
N GLN A 233 8.39 -10.70 -16.06
CA GLN A 233 8.40 -10.60 -17.51
C GLN A 233 9.83 -10.59 -18.11
N LYS A 234 10.71 -9.72 -17.57
CA LYS A 234 12.00 -9.39 -18.18
C LYS A 234 13.14 -10.31 -17.74
N ILE A 235 13.19 -10.68 -16.45
CA ILE A 235 14.29 -11.42 -15.84
C ILE A 235 13.97 -12.90 -15.72
N VAL A 236 12.79 -13.25 -15.16
CA VAL A 236 12.34 -14.64 -15.06
C VAL A 236 11.89 -15.20 -16.41
N GLN A 237 11.58 -14.32 -17.37
CA GLN A 237 11.06 -14.65 -18.70
C GLN A 237 9.81 -15.54 -18.63
N SER A 238 8.94 -15.22 -17.71
CA SER A 238 7.69 -15.94 -17.49
C SER A 238 6.75 -15.81 -18.68
N LYS A 239 5.90 -16.84 -18.90
CA LYS A 239 4.77 -16.71 -19.83
C LYS A 239 3.88 -15.54 -19.39
N ALA A 240 3.24 -14.84 -20.32
CA ALA A 240 2.38 -13.69 -20.04
C ALA A 240 1.35 -13.99 -18.93
N ALA A 241 0.72 -15.15 -18.95
CA ALA A 241 -0.26 -15.60 -17.95
C ALA A 241 0.30 -15.71 -16.50
N LEU A 242 1.62 -15.79 -16.34
CA LEU A 242 2.29 -16.00 -15.05
C LEU A 242 3.08 -14.76 -14.58
N THR A 243 3.04 -13.68 -15.34
CA THR A 243 3.80 -12.45 -15.06
C THR A 243 3.44 -11.84 -13.70
N THR A 244 2.19 -11.95 -13.28
CA THR A 244 1.68 -11.38 -12.04
C THR A 244 1.76 -12.35 -10.85
N LEU A 245 2.19 -13.60 -11.04
CA LEU A 245 2.21 -14.63 -10.00
C LEU A 245 3.05 -14.22 -8.78
N GLY A 246 4.20 -13.57 -9.02
CA GLY A 246 5.03 -13.03 -7.94
C GLY A 246 4.29 -12.02 -7.07
N TYR A 247 3.55 -11.10 -7.70
CA TYR A 247 2.76 -10.11 -6.98
C TYR A 247 1.59 -10.73 -6.20
N VAL A 248 0.89 -11.71 -6.79
CA VAL A 248 -0.15 -12.49 -6.10
C VAL A 248 0.40 -13.17 -4.85
N GLY A 249 1.54 -13.87 -4.99
CA GLY A 249 2.21 -14.55 -3.88
C GLY A 249 2.61 -13.56 -2.77
N PHE A 250 3.23 -12.45 -3.14
CA PHE A 250 3.61 -11.37 -2.23
C PHE A 250 2.39 -10.83 -1.45
N MET A 251 1.32 -10.46 -2.13
CA MET A 251 0.11 -9.92 -1.49
C MET A 251 -0.59 -10.96 -0.61
N GLY A 252 -0.62 -12.23 -1.01
CA GLY A 252 -1.22 -13.31 -0.25
C GLY A 252 -0.51 -13.55 1.08
N THR A 253 0.83 -13.65 1.07
CA THR A 253 1.60 -13.83 2.30
C THR A 253 1.66 -12.58 3.15
N MET A 254 1.65 -11.39 2.55
CA MET A 254 1.53 -10.14 3.28
C MET A 254 0.18 -10.04 4.02
N ALA A 255 -0.93 -10.40 3.38
CA ALA A 255 -2.24 -10.45 4.04
C ALA A 255 -2.24 -11.46 5.19
N THR A 256 -1.75 -12.68 4.95
CA THR A 256 -1.64 -13.73 5.97
C THR A 256 -0.81 -13.27 7.17
N GLY A 257 0.36 -12.69 6.92
CA GLY A 257 1.24 -12.21 7.99
C GLY A 257 0.61 -11.07 8.80
N ARG A 258 -0.18 -10.18 8.19
CA ARG A 258 -0.93 -9.14 8.91
C ARG A 258 -1.97 -9.71 9.87
N PHE A 259 -2.69 -10.77 9.49
CA PHE A 259 -3.64 -11.43 10.38
C PHE A 259 -2.97 -12.21 11.51
N LEU A 260 -1.78 -12.75 11.29
CA LEU A 260 -1.01 -13.47 12.29
C LEU A 260 -0.13 -12.56 13.17
N GLY A 261 0.01 -11.29 12.82
CA GLY A 261 0.97 -10.36 13.40
C GLY A 261 0.87 -10.23 14.92
N ASP A 262 -0.34 -10.05 15.45
CA ASP A 262 -0.55 -9.90 16.89
C ASP A 262 -0.15 -11.17 17.67
N TRP A 263 -0.50 -12.34 17.14
CA TRP A 263 -0.09 -13.62 17.73
C TRP A 263 1.44 -13.79 17.70
N MET A 264 2.08 -13.45 16.58
CA MET A 264 3.54 -13.53 16.42
C MET A 264 4.24 -12.60 17.40
N VAL A 265 3.76 -11.36 17.57
CA VAL A 265 4.33 -10.40 18.54
C VAL A 265 4.19 -10.89 19.96
N THR A 266 3.04 -11.42 20.32
CA THR A 266 2.79 -11.95 21.67
C THR A 266 3.72 -13.12 21.98
N LYS A 267 3.99 -14.00 21.00
CA LYS A 267 4.81 -15.21 21.20
C LYS A 267 6.31 -14.95 21.14
N PHE A 268 6.76 -14.09 20.21
CA PHE A 268 8.19 -13.94 19.90
C PHE A 268 8.74 -12.55 20.27
N GLY A 269 7.89 -11.60 20.64
CA GLY A 269 8.26 -10.22 20.92
C GLY A 269 8.49 -9.38 19.66
N ILE A 270 8.17 -8.09 19.77
CA ILE A 270 8.16 -7.14 18.63
C ILE A 270 9.56 -7.00 18.00
N LYS A 271 10.62 -6.96 18.80
CA LYS A 271 12.00 -6.80 18.34
C LYS A 271 12.45 -7.96 17.45
N ASN A 272 12.18 -9.20 17.89
CA ASN A 272 12.56 -10.40 17.14
C ASN A 272 11.77 -10.50 15.83
N ILE A 273 10.48 -10.13 15.83
CA ILE A 273 9.68 -10.13 14.60
C ILE A 273 10.21 -9.09 13.61
N LEU A 274 10.55 -7.86 14.05
CA LEU A 274 11.15 -6.86 13.17
C LEU A 274 12.50 -7.30 12.59
N GLN A 275 13.31 -8.03 13.37
CA GLN A 275 14.59 -8.57 12.87
C GLN A 275 14.36 -9.69 11.85
N LEU A 276 13.44 -10.62 12.13
CA LEU A 276 13.06 -11.69 11.20
C LEU A 276 12.45 -11.13 9.91
N SER A 277 11.65 -10.07 10.02
CA SER A 277 11.06 -9.37 8.87
C SER A 277 12.14 -8.90 7.90
N GLY A 278 13.19 -8.24 8.40
CA GLY A 278 14.30 -7.80 7.56
C GLY A 278 15.08 -8.96 6.93
N ILE A 279 15.25 -10.07 7.65
CA ILE A 279 15.88 -11.30 7.12
C ILE A 279 15.01 -11.89 5.99
N PHE A 280 13.70 -12.00 6.18
CA PHE A 280 12.80 -12.53 5.16
C PHE A 280 12.76 -11.64 3.91
N ILE A 281 12.73 -10.32 4.07
CA ILE A 281 12.82 -9.38 2.96
C ILE A 281 14.11 -9.61 2.17
N ALA A 282 15.26 -9.63 2.85
CA ALA A 282 16.54 -9.80 2.21
C ALA A 282 16.70 -11.17 1.56
N ALA A 283 16.34 -12.25 2.27
CA ALA A 283 16.41 -13.61 1.73
C ALA A 283 15.51 -13.77 0.50
N GLY A 284 14.29 -13.25 0.54
CA GLY A 284 13.37 -13.28 -0.58
C GLY A 284 13.91 -12.54 -1.81
N LEU A 285 14.40 -11.29 -1.63
CA LEU A 285 15.00 -10.51 -2.72
C LEU A 285 16.27 -11.16 -3.27
N LEU A 286 17.15 -11.69 -2.41
CA LEU A 286 18.33 -12.41 -2.85
C LEU A 286 17.97 -13.69 -3.61
N THR A 287 16.89 -14.39 -3.21
CA THR A 287 16.38 -15.55 -3.95
C THR A 287 15.97 -15.14 -5.37
N LEU A 288 15.23 -14.03 -5.54
CA LEU A 288 14.90 -13.51 -6.87
C LEU A 288 16.17 -13.20 -7.69
N VAL A 289 17.14 -12.53 -7.07
CA VAL A 289 18.37 -12.08 -7.75
C VAL A 289 19.26 -13.26 -8.16
N LEU A 290 19.46 -14.22 -7.26
CA LEU A 290 20.41 -15.33 -7.49
C LEU A 290 19.80 -16.47 -8.28
N LEU A 291 18.51 -16.73 -8.10
CA LEU A 291 17.79 -17.85 -8.71
C LEU A 291 16.56 -17.32 -9.48
N PRO A 292 16.76 -16.64 -10.64
CA PRO A 292 15.65 -16.02 -11.39
C PRO A 292 14.84 -17.06 -12.19
N GLN A 293 14.47 -18.16 -11.53
CA GLN A 293 13.62 -19.22 -12.08
C GLN A 293 12.22 -19.08 -11.47
N MET A 294 11.20 -19.46 -12.21
CA MET A 294 9.80 -19.26 -11.86
C MET A 294 9.45 -19.67 -10.42
N VAL A 295 9.83 -20.89 -10.03
CA VAL A 295 9.52 -21.43 -8.69
C VAL A 295 10.27 -20.66 -7.61
N ALA A 296 11.59 -20.49 -7.78
CA ALA A 296 12.44 -19.81 -6.81
C ALA A 296 12.04 -18.33 -6.66
N ALA A 297 11.77 -17.64 -7.76
CA ALA A 297 11.31 -16.26 -7.74
C ALA A 297 9.95 -16.11 -7.02
N THR A 298 9.03 -17.05 -7.25
CA THR A 298 7.74 -17.05 -6.54
C THR A 298 7.94 -17.27 -5.04
N ILE A 299 8.78 -18.22 -4.63
CA ILE A 299 9.14 -18.44 -3.21
C ILE A 299 9.77 -17.16 -2.62
N GLY A 300 10.66 -16.50 -3.35
CA GLY A 300 11.22 -15.22 -2.95
C GLY A 300 10.14 -14.17 -2.67
N CYS A 301 9.15 -14.03 -3.56
CA CYS A 301 8.02 -13.11 -3.37
C CYS A 301 7.18 -13.47 -2.12
N LEU A 302 6.94 -14.76 -1.87
CA LEU A 302 6.25 -15.22 -0.65
C LEU A 302 7.01 -14.81 0.62
N LEU A 303 8.34 -14.98 0.64
CA LEU A 303 9.19 -14.58 1.77
C LEU A 303 9.15 -13.06 1.99
N ILE A 304 9.24 -12.27 0.90
CA ILE A 304 9.16 -10.81 0.98
C ILE A 304 7.83 -10.38 1.58
N GLY A 305 6.71 -10.97 1.12
CA GLY A 305 5.38 -10.64 1.63
C GLY A 305 5.24 -10.91 3.13
N LEU A 306 5.75 -12.05 3.62
CA LEU A 306 5.81 -12.34 5.05
C LEU A 306 6.67 -11.31 5.80
N GLY A 307 7.83 -10.96 5.25
CA GLY A 307 8.76 -10.01 5.86
C GLY A 307 8.17 -8.60 5.99
N VAL A 308 7.50 -8.11 4.96
CA VAL A 308 6.91 -6.76 4.93
C VAL A 308 5.67 -6.65 5.83
N SER A 309 4.92 -7.73 5.99
CA SER A 309 3.56 -7.74 6.54
C SER A 309 3.37 -6.99 7.86
N CYS A 310 4.28 -7.17 8.81
CA CYS A 310 4.12 -6.70 10.18
C CYS A 310 4.94 -5.45 10.51
N VAL A 311 5.90 -5.04 9.67
CA VAL A 311 6.86 -3.98 10.01
C VAL A 311 6.15 -2.65 10.28
N VAL A 312 5.34 -2.18 9.33
CA VAL A 312 4.68 -0.86 9.45
C VAL A 312 3.71 -0.80 10.63
N PRO A 313 2.79 -1.77 10.83
CA PRO A 313 1.91 -1.78 12.01
C PRO A 313 2.67 -1.76 13.33
N MET A 314 3.74 -2.55 13.44
CA MET A 314 4.56 -2.62 14.66
C MET A 314 5.30 -1.33 14.95
N VAL A 315 5.90 -0.73 13.93
CA VAL A 315 6.61 0.54 14.04
C VAL A 315 5.66 1.66 14.45
N PHE A 316 4.47 1.71 13.88
CA PHE A 316 3.44 2.68 14.26
C PHE A 316 2.95 2.46 15.69
N GLY A 317 2.77 1.20 16.11
CA GLY A 317 2.43 0.85 17.48
C GLY A 317 3.49 1.31 18.50
N LEU A 318 4.78 1.18 18.17
CA LEU A 318 5.89 1.69 18.99
C LEU A 318 5.93 3.22 19.00
N ALA A 319 5.76 3.87 17.85
CA ALA A 319 5.75 5.32 17.74
C ALA A 319 4.63 5.95 18.57
N GLY A 320 3.43 5.35 18.56
CA GLY A 320 2.30 5.79 19.36
C GLY A 320 2.49 5.70 20.87
N LYS A 321 3.46 4.90 21.33
CA LYS A 321 3.86 4.77 22.75
C LYS A 321 5.00 5.70 23.16
N SER A 322 5.45 6.59 22.27
CA SER A 322 6.53 7.54 22.59
C SER A 322 6.18 8.42 23.79
N THR A 323 7.12 8.51 24.74
CA THR A 323 6.98 9.41 25.92
C THR A 323 7.52 10.81 25.65
N LYS A 324 8.24 11.00 24.53
CA LYS A 324 8.92 12.28 24.20
C LYS A 324 8.14 13.15 23.22
N MET A 325 7.14 12.61 22.58
CA MET A 325 6.27 13.30 21.61
C MET A 325 4.83 12.87 21.82
N SER A 326 3.87 13.73 21.46
CA SER A 326 2.48 13.28 21.43
C SER A 326 2.30 12.13 20.43
N PRO A 327 1.44 11.13 20.72
CA PRO A 327 1.25 9.97 19.85
C PRO A 327 0.96 10.34 18.39
N GLY A 328 0.11 11.35 18.16
CA GLY A 328 -0.23 11.81 16.81
C GLY A 328 0.97 12.39 16.05
N LEU A 329 1.80 13.18 16.74
CA LEU A 329 3.00 13.77 16.12
C LEU A 329 4.08 12.71 15.84
N ALA A 330 4.26 11.75 16.75
CA ALA A 330 5.19 10.63 16.56
C ALA A 330 4.77 9.78 15.35
N LEU A 331 3.48 9.44 15.23
CA LEU A 331 2.92 8.71 14.09
C LEU A 331 3.07 9.49 12.79
N ALA A 332 2.74 10.77 12.77
CA ALA A 332 2.88 11.63 11.58
C ALA A 332 4.34 11.70 11.11
N THR A 333 5.29 11.83 12.05
CA THR A 333 6.71 11.90 11.73
C THR A 333 7.23 10.58 11.14
N VAL A 334 6.88 9.45 11.75
CA VAL A 334 7.26 8.11 11.24
C VAL A 334 6.62 7.88 9.86
N SER A 335 5.34 8.22 9.70
CA SER A 335 4.64 8.10 8.41
C SER A 335 5.30 8.94 7.31
N SER A 336 5.71 10.18 7.62
CA SER A 336 6.38 11.04 6.65
C SER A 336 7.72 10.46 6.19
N ILE A 337 8.52 9.93 7.14
CA ILE A 337 9.80 9.31 6.79
C ILE A 337 9.58 8.02 5.99
N SER A 338 8.63 7.19 6.37
CA SER A 338 8.34 5.94 5.68
C SER A 338 7.80 6.17 4.26
N PHE A 339 6.99 7.21 4.08
CA PHE A 339 6.44 7.57 2.78
C PHE A 339 7.51 7.97 1.76
N LEU A 340 8.66 8.52 2.21
CA LEU A 340 9.80 8.78 1.33
C LEU A 340 10.32 7.49 0.67
N GLY A 341 10.20 6.33 1.32
CA GLY A 341 10.53 5.03 0.71
C GLY A 341 9.63 4.72 -0.48
N PHE A 342 8.33 4.94 -0.32
CA PHE A 342 7.36 4.75 -1.40
C PHE A 342 7.54 5.79 -2.53
N LEU A 343 7.87 7.02 -2.16
CA LEU A 343 8.12 8.11 -3.12
C LEU A 343 9.38 7.86 -3.96
N LEU A 344 10.49 7.51 -3.32
CA LEU A 344 11.79 7.39 -3.99
C LEU A 344 12.01 6.03 -4.66
N GLY A 345 11.22 5.01 -4.27
CA GLY A 345 11.35 3.64 -4.76
C GLY A 345 11.28 3.53 -6.30
N PRO A 346 10.19 3.95 -6.94
CA PRO A 346 10.02 3.77 -8.38
C PRO A 346 11.14 4.39 -9.23
N PRO A 347 11.53 5.66 -9.06
CA PRO A 347 12.60 6.25 -9.85
C PRO A 347 13.96 5.62 -9.54
N LEU A 348 14.27 5.33 -8.27
CA LEU A 348 15.52 4.69 -7.88
C LEU A 348 15.68 3.35 -8.59
N ILE A 349 14.66 2.50 -8.53
CA ILE A 349 14.66 1.19 -9.18
C ILE A 349 14.79 1.33 -10.70
N GLY A 350 14.02 2.22 -11.30
CA GLY A 350 14.02 2.43 -12.75
C GLY A 350 15.35 2.91 -13.28
N PHE A 351 16.00 3.87 -12.64
CA PHE A 351 17.30 4.39 -13.05
C PHE A 351 18.42 3.36 -12.89
N ILE A 352 18.45 2.62 -11.77
CA ILE A 352 19.43 1.54 -11.56
C ILE A 352 19.17 0.39 -12.56
N ALA A 353 17.91 0.05 -12.82
CA ALA A 353 17.56 -0.98 -13.78
C ALA A 353 18.00 -0.63 -15.21
N GLN A 354 17.90 0.64 -15.59
CA GLN A 354 18.35 1.13 -16.89
C GLN A 354 19.88 1.15 -16.99
N ALA A 355 20.58 1.56 -15.93
CA ALA A 355 22.04 1.67 -15.91
C ALA A 355 22.76 0.30 -15.83
N ALA A 356 22.12 -0.66 -15.16
CA ALA A 356 22.69 -1.99 -14.93
C ALA A 356 21.68 -3.11 -15.21
N SER A 357 20.75 -3.38 -14.29
CA SER A 357 19.63 -4.31 -14.46
C SER A 357 18.68 -4.27 -13.27
N LEU A 358 17.45 -4.80 -13.41
CA LEU A 358 16.53 -5.00 -12.30
C LEU A 358 17.10 -5.88 -11.18
N ARG A 359 18.03 -6.79 -11.49
CA ARG A 359 18.71 -7.61 -10.46
C ARG A 359 19.53 -6.74 -9.52
N TRP A 360 20.22 -5.72 -10.01
CA TRP A 360 20.97 -4.77 -9.18
C TRP A 360 20.04 -3.88 -8.36
N SER A 361 18.92 -3.42 -8.93
CA SER A 361 17.91 -2.67 -8.16
C SER A 361 17.40 -3.49 -6.98
N PHE A 362 17.06 -4.76 -7.21
CA PHE A 362 16.56 -5.65 -6.15
C PHE A 362 17.66 -6.02 -5.13
N THR A 363 18.92 -6.10 -5.56
CA THR A 363 20.06 -6.29 -4.63
C THR A 363 20.20 -5.13 -3.66
N ILE A 364 20.08 -3.89 -4.14
CA ILE A 364 20.14 -2.70 -3.27
C ILE A 364 18.98 -2.72 -2.26
N ILE A 365 17.78 -3.08 -2.70
CA ILE A 365 16.64 -3.19 -1.79
C ILE A 365 16.81 -4.35 -0.80
N ALA A 366 17.46 -5.44 -1.19
CA ALA A 366 17.81 -6.53 -0.25
C ALA A 366 18.74 -6.04 0.87
N ILE A 367 19.72 -5.19 0.54
CA ILE A 367 20.60 -4.55 1.53
C ILE A 367 19.77 -3.65 2.48
N MET A 368 18.81 -2.91 1.96
CA MET A 368 17.88 -2.12 2.80
C MET A 368 17.01 -3.01 3.69
N GLY A 369 16.56 -4.17 3.19
CA GLY A 369 15.89 -5.18 3.99
C GLY A 369 16.75 -5.65 5.18
N LEU A 370 18.03 -5.96 4.96
CA LEU A 370 18.99 -6.23 6.04
C LEU A 370 19.14 -5.03 6.97
N GLY A 371 19.08 -3.80 6.44
CA GLY A 371 19.07 -2.58 7.23
C GLY A 371 17.96 -2.59 8.29
N THR A 372 16.76 -3.06 7.95
CA THR A 372 15.65 -3.25 8.90
C THR A 372 16.09 -4.15 10.08
N THR A 373 16.76 -5.28 9.81
CA THR A 373 17.26 -6.20 10.86
C THR A 373 18.25 -5.51 11.79
N PHE A 374 19.22 -4.80 11.24
CA PHE A 374 20.26 -4.12 12.04
C PHE A 374 19.69 -2.94 12.85
N LEU A 375 18.81 -2.16 12.25
CA LEU A 375 18.14 -1.05 12.93
C LEU A 375 17.23 -1.56 14.06
N ALA A 376 16.50 -2.66 13.84
CA ALA A 376 15.62 -3.25 14.84
C ALA A 376 16.39 -3.75 16.09
N ARG A 377 17.68 -4.12 15.96
CA ARG A 377 18.53 -4.45 17.13
C ARG A 377 18.65 -3.30 18.13
N LYS A 378 18.57 -2.06 17.65
CA LYS A 378 18.71 -0.85 18.48
C LYS A 378 17.41 -0.45 19.18
N ILE A 379 16.28 -1.10 18.88
CA ILE A 379 15.01 -0.86 19.58
C ILE A 379 15.17 -1.36 21.01
N LYS A 380 14.90 -0.48 21.96
CA LYS A 380 14.75 -0.82 23.37
C LYS A 380 13.35 -1.40 23.53
N ALA A 381 13.27 -2.72 23.71
CA ALA A 381 12.01 -3.43 23.99
C ALA A 381 11.69 -3.34 25.47
#